data_6722df5800dd9722dbe74c79185ab9c6
#
_entry.id   6722df5800dd9722dbe74c79185ab9c6
#
_cell.length_a   1.000
_cell.length_b   1.000
_cell.length_c   1.000
_cell.angle_alpha   90.00
_cell.angle_beta   90.00
_cell.angle_gamma   90.00
#
_symmetry.space_group_name_H-M   'P 1'
#
loop_
_entity.id
_entity.type
_entity.pdbx_description
1 polymer ?
#
loop_
_entity_poly.entity_id
_entity_poly.type
_entity_poly.pdbx_seq_one_letter_code
_entity_poly.pdbx_strand_id
1 'polypeptide(L)'
;SAESVPSHTDYLQDWETVESDTGFSLKFYNMYKKLMHKPKKGSIDLSMKFIKHIFGENEITYKGKTYLSWQLGLDYVKLLYCNPRQKLPILSLVSHVRQTGKTQFWDWMKEILGDNSTHISENDIASQFTSLFAGKLLAVMEETYIEKIQTFERLKELVTASNLKLEKKGKDAFEITNYIKVGISSNKITNFATIDKAETRFWVIQVPLIPKSHYDIHFKTKIFGEIPAFLDYLLNMPYHTECETRSWFADELIRTDALERVKNKSRSQNEILVERTILTYMK
;
A
#
# COMPACT_ATOMS: atom_id res chain seq x y z
N SER A 1 6.65 -25.55 10.38
CA SER A 1 6.69 -24.17 9.88
C SER A 1 5.47 -23.43 10.42
N ALA A 2 5.67 -22.21 10.96
CA ALA A 2 4.57 -21.39 11.40
C ALA A 2 4.09 -20.56 10.18
N GLU A 3 2.86 -20.76 9.76
CA GLU A 3 2.21 -19.95 8.76
C GLU A 3 1.38 -18.87 9.45
N SER A 4 1.51 -17.62 9.02
CA SER A 4 0.63 -16.56 9.46
C SER A 4 -0.52 -16.41 8.48
N VAL A 5 -1.74 -16.57 8.96
CA VAL A 5 -2.95 -16.42 8.15
C VAL A 5 -3.68 -15.17 8.65
N PRO A 6 -3.52 -14.00 7.99
CA PRO A 6 -4.36 -12.86 8.33
C PRO A 6 -5.79 -13.18 7.90
N SER A 7 -6.68 -13.30 8.87
CA SER A 7 -8.10 -13.51 8.60
C SER A 7 -8.92 -12.51 9.42
N HIS A 8 -10.11 -12.17 8.93
CA HIS A 8 -11.09 -11.35 9.66
C HIS A 8 -11.81 -12.13 10.77
N THR A 9 -11.48 -13.39 10.93
CA THR A 9 -12.08 -14.26 11.94
C THR A 9 -11.45 -14.01 13.32
N ASP A 10 -12.09 -14.51 14.35
CA ASP A 10 -11.70 -14.33 15.75
C ASP A 10 -10.41 -15.11 16.14
N TYR A 11 -9.49 -15.32 15.20
CA TYR A 11 -8.22 -15.99 15.49
C TYR A 11 -7.37 -15.19 16.47
N LEU A 12 -6.94 -15.84 17.50
CA LEU A 12 -5.92 -15.33 18.43
C LEU A 12 -4.54 -15.74 17.92
N GLN A 13 -3.54 -15.00 18.35
CA GLN A 13 -2.14 -15.38 18.12
C GLN A 13 -1.82 -16.61 18.98
N ASP A 14 -1.97 -17.82 18.40
CA ASP A 14 -1.79 -19.09 19.08
C ASP A 14 -1.41 -20.20 18.06
N TRP A 15 -1.12 -21.37 18.59
CA TRP A 15 -0.87 -22.55 17.78
C TRP A 15 -2.17 -23.14 17.29
N GLU A 16 -2.28 -23.27 15.98
CA GLU A 16 -3.40 -23.94 15.32
C GLU A 16 -2.95 -25.30 14.82
N THR A 17 -3.82 -26.29 14.95
CA THR A 17 -3.62 -27.63 14.39
C THR A 17 -4.49 -27.77 13.16
N VAL A 18 -3.87 -28.07 12.02
CA VAL A 18 -4.58 -28.35 10.77
C VAL A 18 -4.35 -29.82 10.42
N GLU A 19 -5.42 -30.57 10.25
CA GLU A 19 -5.35 -31.93 9.72
C GLU A 19 -5.19 -31.86 8.20
N SER A 20 -4.17 -32.52 7.67
CA SER A 20 -3.98 -32.66 6.24
C SER A 20 -4.90 -33.77 5.71
N ASP A 21 -5.25 -33.73 4.42
CA ASP A 21 -6.01 -34.77 3.73
C ASP A 21 -5.36 -36.17 3.81
N THR A 22 -4.09 -36.21 4.20
CA THR A 22 -3.30 -37.43 4.40
C THR A 22 -3.25 -37.91 5.85
N GLY A 23 -4.02 -37.29 6.77
CA GLY A 23 -4.11 -37.68 8.17
C GLY A 23 -2.95 -37.23 9.06
N PHE A 24 -2.06 -36.36 8.58
CA PHE A 24 -1.02 -35.77 9.40
C PHE A 24 -1.52 -34.47 10.05
N SER A 25 -1.36 -34.35 11.35
CA SER A 25 -1.57 -33.11 12.10
C SER A 25 -0.38 -32.18 11.95
N LEU A 26 -0.59 -31.00 11.35
CA LEU A 26 0.41 -29.96 11.27
C LEU A 26 0.06 -28.85 12.28
N LYS A 27 1.06 -28.40 13.04
CA LYS A 27 0.91 -27.26 13.96
C LYS A 27 1.47 -26.00 13.32
N PHE A 28 0.64 -24.97 13.23
CA PHE A 28 1.00 -23.67 12.73
C PHE A 28 0.87 -22.63 13.84
N TYR A 29 1.79 -21.66 13.88
CA TYR A 29 1.66 -20.52 14.76
C TYR A 29 1.02 -19.36 13.99
N ASN A 30 -0.19 -18.99 14.37
CA ASN A 30 -0.89 -17.86 13.76
C ASN A 30 -0.28 -16.55 14.27
N MET A 31 0.39 -15.80 13.40
CA MET A 31 1.01 -14.51 13.73
C MET A 31 0.05 -13.32 13.55
N TYR A 32 -1.16 -13.58 13.06
CA TYR A 32 -2.18 -12.55 12.89
C TYR A 32 -2.61 -11.97 14.24
N LYS A 33 -2.70 -10.64 14.29
CA LYS A 33 -3.24 -9.94 15.44
C LYS A 33 -4.65 -9.48 15.18
N LYS A 34 -5.56 -9.76 16.11
CA LYS A 34 -6.98 -9.44 15.98
C LYS A 34 -7.19 -7.95 15.69
N LEU A 35 -8.03 -7.67 14.72
CA LEU A 35 -8.47 -6.31 14.42
C LEU A 35 -9.37 -5.80 15.55
N MET A 36 -9.13 -4.57 15.99
CA MET A 36 -9.84 -3.99 17.13
C MET A 36 -11.26 -3.55 16.78
N HIS A 37 -11.46 -3.07 15.56
CA HIS A 37 -12.74 -2.53 15.13
C HIS A 37 -13.63 -3.64 14.55
N LYS A 38 -14.86 -3.76 15.07
CA LYS A 38 -15.88 -4.65 14.53
C LYS A 38 -16.77 -3.89 13.55
N PRO A 39 -17.02 -4.42 12.33
CA PRO A 39 -17.92 -3.80 11.37
C PRO A 39 -19.32 -3.54 11.97
N LYS A 40 -19.86 -2.36 11.74
CA LYS A 40 -21.19 -1.96 12.23
C LYS A 40 -21.77 -0.87 11.33
N LYS A 41 -23.02 -1.00 10.93
CA LYS A 41 -23.73 0.03 10.14
C LYS A 41 -23.65 1.42 10.78
N GLY A 42 -23.43 2.44 9.96
CA GLY A 42 -23.33 3.84 10.41
C GLY A 42 -23.04 4.80 9.26
N SER A 43 -22.85 6.09 9.56
CA SER A 43 -22.38 7.07 8.58
C SER A 43 -20.90 6.84 8.25
N ILE A 44 -20.57 7.07 6.96
CA ILE A 44 -19.22 7.03 6.40
C ILE A 44 -18.89 8.32 5.62
N ASP A 45 -19.65 9.38 5.86
CA ASP A 45 -19.57 10.60 5.06
C ASP A 45 -18.19 11.25 5.12
N LEU A 46 -17.58 11.26 6.30
CA LEU A 46 -16.22 11.82 6.46
C LEU A 46 -15.18 10.91 5.85
N SER A 47 -15.32 9.60 6.02
CA SER A 47 -14.45 8.58 5.40
C SER A 47 -14.48 8.68 3.88
N MET A 48 -15.66 8.81 3.28
CA MET A 48 -15.82 8.96 1.82
C MET A 48 -15.25 10.28 1.30
N LYS A 49 -15.49 11.39 2.01
CA LYS A 49 -14.88 12.68 1.67
C LYS A 49 -13.36 12.60 1.73
N PHE A 50 -12.82 11.90 2.71
CA PHE A 50 -11.39 11.75 2.86
C PHE A 50 -10.77 10.85 1.79
N ILE A 51 -11.40 9.73 1.45
CA ILE A 51 -10.99 8.88 0.30
C ILE A 51 -10.95 9.70 -0.99
N LYS A 52 -12.01 10.47 -1.28
CA LYS A 52 -12.06 11.35 -2.46
C LYS A 52 -10.96 12.40 -2.45
N HIS A 53 -10.66 12.98 -1.29
CA HIS A 53 -9.58 13.94 -1.15
C HIS A 53 -8.20 13.31 -1.44
N ILE A 54 -7.93 12.12 -0.92
CA ILE A 54 -6.63 11.43 -1.08
C ILE A 54 -6.43 10.94 -2.51
N PHE A 55 -7.44 10.26 -3.07
CA PHE A 55 -7.32 9.60 -4.37
C PHE A 55 -7.77 10.47 -5.56
N GLY A 56 -8.50 11.56 -5.28
CA GLY A 56 -9.05 12.44 -6.29
C GLY A 56 -10.36 11.93 -6.89
N GLU A 57 -10.94 12.75 -7.77
CA GLU A 57 -12.20 12.46 -8.47
C GLU A 57 -12.01 12.49 -10.00
N ASN A 58 -10.78 12.22 -10.48
CA ASN A 58 -10.47 12.21 -11.90
C ASN A 58 -11.11 10.99 -12.57
N GLU A 59 -11.58 11.19 -13.80
CA GLU A 59 -12.06 10.12 -14.66
C GLU A 59 -10.91 9.38 -15.33
N ILE A 60 -10.98 8.06 -15.32
CA ILE A 60 -10.01 7.15 -15.93
C ILE A 60 -10.78 6.19 -16.82
N THR A 61 -10.55 6.25 -18.14
CA THR A 61 -11.19 5.32 -19.07
C THR A 61 -10.27 4.14 -19.38
N TYR A 62 -10.77 2.94 -19.18
CA TYR A 62 -10.05 1.70 -19.44
C TYR A 62 -10.98 0.64 -20.00
N LYS A 63 -10.63 0.02 -21.13
CA LYS A 63 -11.44 -1.00 -21.84
C LYS A 63 -12.91 -0.60 -22.03
N GLY A 64 -13.15 0.68 -22.36
CA GLY A 64 -14.49 1.21 -22.60
C GLY A 64 -15.35 1.46 -21.35
N LYS A 65 -14.80 1.24 -20.15
CA LYS A 65 -15.42 1.62 -18.87
C LYS A 65 -14.76 2.87 -18.31
N THR A 66 -15.51 3.74 -17.66
CA THR A 66 -15.01 4.93 -16.96
C THR A 66 -15.09 4.70 -15.46
N TYR A 67 -13.98 4.94 -14.80
CA TYR A 67 -13.81 4.84 -13.36
C TYR A 67 -13.45 6.22 -12.79
N LEU A 68 -13.83 6.47 -11.54
CA LEU A 68 -13.30 7.60 -10.78
C LEU A 68 -12.11 7.15 -9.93
N SER A 69 -11.07 7.96 -9.85
CA SER A 69 -9.82 7.61 -9.14
C SER A 69 -10.04 7.20 -7.68
N TRP A 70 -11.02 7.80 -6.97
CA TRP A 70 -11.38 7.38 -5.61
C TRP A 70 -11.99 5.98 -5.54
N GLN A 71 -12.63 5.48 -6.61
CA GLN A 71 -13.15 4.11 -6.67
C GLN A 71 -12.02 3.08 -6.65
N LEU A 72 -10.93 3.36 -7.37
CA LEU A 72 -9.73 2.55 -7.31
C LEU A 72 -9.11 2.59 -5.92
N GLY A 73 -9.14 3.76 -5.27
CA GLY A 73 -8.70 3.93 -3.88
C GLY A 73 -9.50 3.08 -2.90
N LEU A 74 -10.82 3.02 -3.06
CA LEU A 74 -11.68 2.14 -2.26
C LEU A 74 -11.36 0.66 -2.49
N ASP A 75 -11.17 0.26 -3.76
CA ASP A 75 -10.78 -1.12 -4.08
C ASP A 75 -9.43 -1.48 -3.47
N TYR A 76 -8.45 -0.56 -3.50
CA TYR A 76 -7.15 -0.75 -2.85
C TYR A 76 -7.30 -0.99 -1.34
N VAL A 77 -8.07 -0.14 -0.64
CA VAL A 77 -8.31 -0.27 0.80
C VAL A 77 -9.10 -1.55 1.12
N LYS A 78 -10.11 -1.87 0.30
CA LYS A 78 -10.88 -3.12 0.45
C LYS A 78 -9.98 -4.35 0.27
N LEU A 79 -9.12 -4.38 -0.76
CA LEU A 79 -8.19 -5.47 -1.00
C LEU A 79 -7.19 -5.63 0.15
N LEU A 80 -6.65 -4.52 0.66
CA LEU A 80 -5.75 -4.54 1.81
C LEU A 80 -6.44 -5.15 3.05
N TYR A 81 -7.72 -4.84 3.26
CA TYR A 81 -8.49 -5.30 4.42
C TYR A 81 -9.05 -6.71 4.22
N CYS A 82 -9.70 -7.00 3.06
CA CYS A 82 -10.47 -8.23 2.82
C CYS A 82 -9.66 -9.35 2.15
N ASN A 83 -8.61 -9.02 1.39
CA ASN A 83 -7.83 -10.00 0.64
C ASN A 83 -6.32 -9.84 0.89
N PRO A 84 -5.84 -10.19 2.08
CA PRO A 84 -4.45 -9.96 2.47
C PRO A 84 -3.42 -10.69 1.61
N ARG A 85 -3.80 -11.76 0.90
CA ARG A 85 -2.92 -12.50 -0.03
C ARG A 85 -2.72 -11.77 -1.35
N GLN A 86 -3.66 -10.89 -1.74
CA GLN A 86 -3.55 -10.13 -2.96
C GLN A 86 -2.35 -9.17 -2.90
N LYS A 87 -1.47 -9.23 -3.87
CA LYS A 87 -0.41 -8.23 -4.04
C LYS A 87 -1.02 -6.92 -4.53
N LEU A 88 -0.48 -5.80 -4.04
CA LEU A 88 -0.92 -4.46 -4.41
C LEU A 88 0.28 -3.60 -4.82
N PRO A 89 0.07 -2.57 -5.64
CA PRO A 89 1.12 -1.62 -5.95
C PRO A 89 1.56 -0.85 -4.69
N ILE A 90 2.79 -0.35 -4.71
CA ILE A 90 3.29 0.56 -3.69
C ILE A 90 2.53 1.88 -3.81
N LEU A 91 1.66 2.16 -2.85
CA LEU A 91 0.91 3.41 -2.82
C LEU A 91 1.79 4.53 -2.28
N SER A 92 2.13 5.50 -3.13
CA SER A 92 2.99 6.62 -2.78
C SER A 92 2.19 7.93 -2.79
N LEU A 93 1.95 8.49 -1.61
CA LEU A 93 1.28 9.77 -1.43
C LEU A 93 2.32 10.89 -1.38
N VAL A 94 2.30 11.78 -2.36
CA VAL A 94 3.29 12.85 -2.49
C VAL A 94 2.65 14.23 -2.52
N SER A 95 3.37 15.25 -2.05
CA SER A 95 2.95 16.66 -2.19
C SER A 95 4.15 17.61 -2.00
N HIS A 96 4.08 18.82 -2.54
CA HIS A 96 5.08 19.87 -2.26
C HIS A 96 4.82 20.60 -0.94
N VAL A 97 3.60 20.51 -0.44
CA VAL A 97 3.14 21.25 0.73
C VAL A 97 2.80 20.31 1.88
N ARG A 98 2.86 20.84 3.09
CA ARG A 98 2.37 20.17 4.29
C ARG A 98 0.84 20.28 4.37
N GLN A 99 0.23 19.59 5.35
CA GLN A 99 -1.21 19.72 5.64
C GLN A 99 -2.12 19.23 4.49
N THR A 100 -1.71 18.17 3.83
CA THR A 100 -2.47 17.53 2.74
C THR A 100 -3.23 16.27 3.19
N GLY A 101 -3.05 15.82 4.43
CA GLY A 101 -3.71 14.61 4.94
C GLY A 101 -2.96 13.30 4.70
N LYS A 102 -1.77 13.30 4.08
CA LYS A 102 -0.99 12.05 3.82
C LYS A 102 -0.73 11.23 5.10
N THR A 103 -0.12 11.85 6.10
CA THR A 103 0.13 11.21 7.40
C THR A 103 -1.17 10.76 8.06
N GLN A 104 -2.22 11.60 7.99
CA GLN A 104 -3.53 11.26 8.54
C GLN A 104 -4.16 10.04 7.86
N PHE A 105 -3.94 9.85 6.55
CA PHE A 105 -4.39 8.67 5.83
C PHE A 105 -3.68 7.40 6.34
N TRP A 106 -2.37 7.46 6.50
CA TRP A 106 -1.62 6.32 7.02
C TRP A 106 -1.94 6.03 8.51
N ASP A 107 -2.14 7.06 9.33
CA ASP A 107 -2.62 6.89 10.70
C ASP A 107 -3.98 6.17 10.74
N TRP A 108 -4.88 6.56 9.83
CA TRP A 108 -6.20 5.93 9.72
C TRP A 108 -6.09 4.46 9.27
N MET A 109 -5.26 4.17 8.27
CA MET A 109 -5.00 2.78 7.85
C MET A 109 -4.38 1.95 8.97
N LYS A 110 -3.47 2.53 9.74
CA LYS A 110 -2.86 1.87 10.90
C LYS A 110 -3.86 1.62 12.02
N GLU A 111 -4.77 2.55 12.28
CA GLU A 111 -5.85 2.35 13.25
C GLU A 111 -6.77 1.20 12.83
N ILE A 112 -7.10 1.10 11.54
CA ILE A 112 -7.89 -0.02 10.99
C ILE A 112 -7.18 -1.36 11.18
N LEU A 113 -5.89 -1.42 10.85
CA LEU A 113 -5.11 -2.67 10.83
C LEU A 113 -4.45 -3.00 12.17
N GLY A 114 -4.35 -2.03 13.07
CA GLY A 114 -3.73 -2.18 14.38
C GLY A 114 -2.29 -2.73 14.27
N ASP A 115 -1.98 -3.70 15.10
CA ASP A 115 -0.67 -4.35 15.15
C ASP A 115 -0.29 -5.14 13.88
N ASN A 116 -1.20 -5.30 12.91
CA ASN A 116 -0.89 -5.87 11.60
C ASN A 116 -0.25 -4.84 10.65
N SER A 117 0.01 -3.64 11.14
CA SER A 117 0.76 -2.59 10.44
C SER A 117 2.03 -2.21 11.18
N THR A 118 2.97 -1.58 10.47
CA THR A 118 4.23 -1.10 11.03
C THR A 118 4.74 0.13 10.31
N HIS A 119 5.53 0.95 11.00
CA HIS A 119 6.38 1.94 10.36
C HIS A 119 7.72 1.31 10.00
N ILE A 120 8.29 1.73 8.89
CA ILE A 120 9.59 1.30 8.42
C ILE A 120 10.40 2.51 7.95
N SER A 121 11.70 2.42 8.10
CA SER A 121 12.68 3.36 7.57
C SER A 121 13.45 2.75 6.40
N GLU A 122 14.24 3.57 5.70
CA GLU A 122 15.16 3.09 4.67
C GLU A 122 16.16 2.05 5.24
N ASN A 123 16.62 2.24 6.47
CA ASN A 123 17.53 1.32 7.13
C ASN A 123 16.87 -0.04 7.42
N ASP A 124 15.58 -0.07 7.73
CA ASP A 124 14.85 -1.32 7.97
C ASP A 124 14.74 -2.13 6.67
N ILE A 125 14.54 -1.47 5.53
CA ILE A 125 14.53 -2.15 4.22
C ILE A 125 15.94 -2.65 3.88
N ALA A 126 16.98 -1.85 4.13
CA ALA A 126 18.36 -2.22 3.86
C ALA A 126 18.88 -3.33 4.80
N SER A 127 18.24 -3.52 5.95
CA SER A 127 18.62 -4.53 6.93
C SER A 127 18.40 -5.96 6.41
N GLN A 128 19.28 -6.88 6.80
CA GLN A 128 19.08 -8.32 6.57
C GLN A 128 17.98 -8.90 7.48
N PHE A 129 17.64 -8.19 8.59
CA PHE A 129 16.66 -8.66 9.56
C PHE A 129 15.24 -8.34 9.11
N THR A 130 14.53 -9.33 8.61
CA THR A 130 13.17 -9.20 8.09
C THR A 130 12.08 -9.41 9.14
N SER A 131 12.45 -9.62 10.41
CA SER A 131 11.49 -9.88 11.49
C SER A 131 10.46 -8.77 11.73
N LEU A 132 10.78 -7.52 11.35
CA LEU A 132 9.87 -6.39 11.43
C LEU A 132 8.65 -6.55 10.50
N PHE A 133 8.81 -7.27 9.41
CA PHE A 133 7.76 -7.49 8.40
C PHE A 133 6.91 -8.73 8.65
N ALA A 134 7.35 -9.58 9.60
CA ALA A 134 6.70 -10.86 9.87
C ALA A 134 5.24 -10.69 10.28
N GLY A 135 4.32 -11.29 9.52
CA GLY A 135 2.89 -11.22 9.79
C GLY A 135 2.24 -9.85 9.64
N LYS A 136 2.94 -8.87 9.05
CA LYS A 136 2.39 -7.54 8.79
C LYS A 136 1.66 -7.50 7.46
N LEU A 137 0.57 -6.72 7.41
CA LEU A 137 -0.20 -6.43 6.20
C LEU A 137 0.27 -5.14 5.53
N LEU A 138 0.63 -4.13 6.34
CA LEU A 138 1.01 -2.81 5.85
C LEU A 138 2.30 -2.35 6.53
N ALA A 139 3.25 -1.92 5.72
CA ALA A 139 4.43 -1.18 6.16
C ALA A 139 4.41 0.22 5.56
N VAL A 140 4.55 1.25 6.39
CA VAL A 140 4.47 2.65 5.97
C VAL A 140 5.83 3.32 6.16
N MET A 141 6.31 3.96 5.10
CA MET A 141 7.48 4.83 5.10
C MET A 141 7.03 6.28 5.05
N GLU A 142 7.29 7.05 6.09
CA GLU A 142 6.96 8.48 6.15
C GLU A 142 8.20 9.36 5.94
N GLU A 143 7.99 10.52 5.31
CA GLU A 143 9.02 11.54 5.02
C GLU A 143 10.27 10.98 4.31
N THR A 144 10.09 9.98 3.47
CA THR A 144 11.17 9.18 2.92
C THR A 144 11.72 9.79 1.63
N TYR A 145 13.03 9.71 1.54
CA TYR A 145 13.81 9.84 0.32
C TYR A 145 14.67 8.58 0.18
N ILE A 146 14.36 7.74 -0.80
CA ILE A 146 15.11 6.52 -1.07
C ILE A 146 16.28 6.89 -1.99
N GLU A 147 17.45 7.09 -1.41
CA GLU A 147 18.66 7.47 -2.16
C GLU A 147 19.36 6.28 -2.80
N LYS A 148 19.35 5.14 -2.11
CA LYS A 148 20.13 3.98 -2.52
C LYS A 148 19.34 3.11 -3.48
N ILE A 149 19.88 2.86 -4.66
CA ILE A 149 19.32 1.94 -5.67
C ILE A 149 19.08 0.55 -5.06
N GLN A 150 19.98 0.07 -4.22
CA GLN A 150 19.84 -1.23 -3.54
C GLN A 150 18.60 -1.29 -2.63
N THR A 151 18.32 -0.22 -1.88
CA THR A 151 17.11 -0.14 -1.04
C THR A 151 15.84 -0.16 -1.89
N PHE A 152 15.88 0.53 -3.04
CA PHE A 152 14.75 0.56 -3.96
C PHE A 152 14.49 -0.83 -4.59
N GLU A 153 15.54 -1.53 -5.06
CA GLU A 153 15.40 -2.89 -5.58
C GLU A 153 14.84 -3.85 -4.52
N ARG A 154 15.35 -3.75 -3.29
CA ARG A 154 14.86 -4.59 -2.19
C ARG A 154 13.40 -4.28 -1.82
N LEU A 155 12.97 -3.03 -1.92
CA LEU A 155 11.57 -2.65 -1.76
C LEU A 155 10.68 -3.32 -2.83
N LYS A 156 11.12 -3.32 -4.09
CA LYS A 156 10.42 -3.99 -5.19
C LYS A 156 10.33 -5.50 -4.96
N GLU A 157 11.41 -6.12 -4.49
CA GLU A 157 11.44 -7.52 -4.11
C GLU A 157 10.44 -7.80 -2.97
N LEU A 158 10.46 -7.00 -1.91
CA LEU A 158 9.59 -7.13 -0.75
C LEU A 158 8.11 -7.16 -1.14
N VAL A 159 7.65 -6.29 -2.04
CA VAL A 159 6.23 -6.22 -2.43
C VAL A 159 5.82 -7.30 -3.41
N THR A 160 6.78 -7.94 -4.09
CA THR A 160 6.49 -8.94 -5.13
C THR A 160 6.70 -10.38 -4.70
N ALA A 161 7.60 -10.63 -3.74
CA ALA A 161 7.90 -11.97 -3.26
C ALA A 161 6.67 -12.63 -2.63
N SER A 162 6.46 -13.91 -2.90
CA SER A 162 5.39 -14.71 -2.27
C SER A 162 5.74 -15.06 -0.83
N ASN A 163 7.02 -15.30 -0.55
CA ASN A 163 7.55 -15.64 0.75
C ASN A 163 8.61 -14.64 1.19
N LEU A 164 8.78 -14.49 2.49
CA LEU A 164 9.85 -13.74 3.12
C LEU A 164 10.74 -14.70 3.92
N LYS A 165 12.04 -14.56 3.74
CA LYS A 165 13.02 -15.24 4.58
C LYS A 165 13.17 -14.44 5.87
N LEU A 166 12.78 -15.03 7.00
CA LEU A 166 12.94 -14.43 8.30
C LEU A 166 14.29 -14.84 8.91
N GLU A 167 15.13 -13.85 9.11
CA GLU A 167 16.37 -14.01 9.85
C GLU A 167 16.24 -13.33 11.23
N LYS A 168 16.41 -14.12 12.28
CA LYS A 168 16.52 -13.63 13.66
C LYS A 168 17.96 -13.80 14.12
N LYS A 169 18.49 -12.81 14.83
CA LYS A 169 19.86 -12.88 15.38
C LYS A 169 20.04 -14.18 16.19
N GLY A 170 20.98 -15.04 15.75
CA GLY A 170 21.31 -16.29 16.44
C GLY A 170 20.33 -17.44 16.24
N LYS A 171 19.45 -17.38 15.24
CA LYS A 171 18.54 -18.50 14.88
C LYS A 171 18.62 -18.76 13.37
N ASP A 172 18.36 -20.01 13.00
CA ASP A 172 18.26 -20.39 11.60
C ASP A 172 17.15 -19.59 10.91
N ALA A 173 17.42 -19.21 9.67
CA ALA A 173 16.43 -18.52 8.84
C ALA A 173 15.32 -19.48 8.43
N PHE A 174 14.07 -19.01 8.43
CA PHE A 174 12.93 -19.76 7.93
C PHE A 174 12.05 -18.88 7.04
N GLU A 175 11.29 -19.51 6.15
CA GLU A 175 10.39 -18.82 5.25
C GLU A 175 9.00 -18.68 5.86
N ILE A 176 8.38 -17.52 5.59
CA ILE A 176 6.97 -17.25 5.89
C ILE A 176 6.28 -16.69 4.66
N THR A 177 4.97 -16.87 4.57
CA THR A 177 4.15 -16.22 3.54
C THR A 177 4.22 -14.69 3.70
N ASN A 178 4.40 -14.02 2.58
CA ASN A 178 4.51 -12.56 2.51
C ASN A 178 3.15 -11.91 2.24
N TYR A 179 2.62 -11.23 3.25
CA TYR A 179 1.38 -10.47 3.17
C TYR A 179 1.59 -8.95 3.05
N ILE A 180 2.83 -8.48 3.08
CA ILE A 180 3.16 -7.06 3.19
C ILE A 180 2.71 -6.26 1.97
N LYS A 181 2.14 -5.11 2.19
CA LYS A 181 1.98 -4.00 1.24
C LYS A 181 2.74 -2.81 1.77
N VAL A 182 3.20 -1.97 0.87
CA VAL A 182 4.00 -0.81 1.25
C VAL A 182 3.29 0.48 0.88
N GLY A 183 3.21 1.37 1.85
CA GLY A 183 2.77 2.75 1.69
C GLY A 183 3.96 3.70 1.85
N ILE A 184 4.01 4.74 1.03
CA ILE A 184 5.03 5.79 1.11
C ILE A 184 4.36 7.15 1.25
N SER A 185 4.92 8.00 2.10
CA SER A 185 4.56 9.41 2.22
C SER A 185 5.79 10.28 2.01
N SER A 186 5.71 11.25 1.08
CA SER A 186 6.83 12.15 0.83
C SER A 186 6.36 13.59 0.58
N ASN A 187 7.18 14.54 1.04
CA ASN A 187 7.03 15.97 0.70
C ASN A 187 7.80 16.33 -0.58
N LYS A 188 8.42 15.35 -1.25
CA LYS A 188 9.10 15.51 -2.54
C LYS A 188 8.29 14.78 -3.60
N ILE A 189 7.77 15.50 -4.62
CA ILE A 189 6.95 14.87 -5.66
C ILE A 189 7.79 14.01 -6.59
N THR A 190 8.95 14.49 -7.04
CA THR A 190 9.72 13.86 -8.10
C THR A 190 10.97 13.14 -7.63
N ASN A 191 11.44 13.41 -6.41
CA ASN A 191 12.75 12.94 -5.93
C ASN A 191 12.63 12.02 -4.71
N PHE A 192 11.47 11.41 -4.46
CA PHE A 192 11.32 10.49 -3.33
C PHE A 192 11.87 9.08 -3.65
N ALA A 193 11.95 8.74 -4.93
CA ALA A 193 12.49 7.47 -5.40
C ALA A 193 12.96 7.62 -6.87
N THR A 194 13.88 6.74 -7.29
CA THR A 194 14.26 6.60 -8.70
C THR A 194 13.41 5.52 -9.35
N ILE A 195 12.46 5.90 -10.20
CA ILE A 195 11.50 4.98 -10.83
C ILE A 195 11.79 4.91 -12.33
N ASP A 196 12.09 3.70 -12.83
CA ASP A 196 12.33 3.45 -14.25
C ASP A 196 11.06 3.60 -15.08
N LYS A 197 11.20 3.88 -16.39
CA LYS A 197 10.06 4.00 -17.32
C LYS A 197 9.16 2.77 -17.34
N ALA A 198 9.75 1.58 -17.32
CA ALA A 198 9.04 0.30 -17.38
C ALA A 198 8.50 -0.16 -16.02
N GLU A 199 8.72 0.60 -14.94
CA GLU A 199 8.28 0.19 -13.61
C GLU A 199 6.76 0.35 -13.45
N THR A 200 6.09 -0.71 -13.01
CA THR A 200 4.62 -0.80 -12.90
C THR A 200 4.11 -1.03 -11.47
N ARG A 201 5.04 -1.18 -10.52
CA ARG A 201 4.70 -1.50 -9.12
C ARG A 201 4.31 -0.29 -8.29
N PHE A 202 4.37 0.93 -8.84
CA PHE A 202 4.10 2.16 -8.11
C PHE A 202 2.80 2.82 -8.55
N TRP A 203 2.00 3.15 -7.57
CA TRP A 203 0.87 4.05 -7.74
C TRP A 203 1.16 5.35 -6.99
N VAL A 204 1.53 6.39 -7.71
CA VAL A 204 1.94 7.68 -7.14
C VAL A 204 0.80 8.67 -7.24
N ILE A 205 0.35 9.19 -6.11
CA ILE A 205 -0.75 10.15 -6.04
C ILE A 205 -0.24 11.46 -5.45
N GLN A 206 -0.45 12.55 -6.18
CA GLN A 206 -0.21 13.88 -5.65
C GLN A 206 -1.44 14.34 -4.87
N VAL A 207 -1.31 14.36 -3.54
CA VAL A 207 -2.41 14.77 -2.65
C VAL A 207 -2.49 16.31 -2.60
N PRO A 208 -3.67 16.91 -2.85
CA PRO A 208 -3.85 18.34 -2.81
C PRO A 208 -3.80 18.91 -1.37
N LEU A 209 -3.63 20.24 -1.27
CA LEU A 209 -3.72 20.93 -0.01
C LEU A 209 -5.17 20.90 0.52
N ILE A 210 -5.33 20.66 1.82
CA ILE A 210 -6.61 20.86 2.48
C ILE A 210 -6.82 22.36 2.70
N PRO A 211 -7.89 22.96 2.16
CA PRO A 211 -8.19 24.38 2.40
C PRO A 211 -8.33 24.68 3.89
N LYS A 212 -7.83 25.84 4.34
CA LYS A 212 -7.91 26.24 5.76
C LYS A 212 -9.35 26.26 6.30
N SER A 213 -10.33 26.56 5.44
CA SER A 213 -11.76 26.52 5.79
C SER A 213 -12.27 25.13 6.17
N HIS A 214 -11.57 24.06 5.77
CA HIS A 214 -11.90 22.68 6.08
C HIS A 214 -11.05 22.08 7.21
N TYR A 215 -10.28 22.92 7.89
CA TYR A 215 -9.45 22.47 8.99
C TYR A 215 -10.29 22.16 10.22
N ASP A 216 -10.25 20.92 10.66
CA ASP A 216 -10.95 20.44 11.84
C ASP A 216 -9.95 19.79 12.80
N ILE A 217 -9.74 20.38 13.97
CA ILE A 217 -8.84 19.85 15.01
C ILE A 217 -9.30 18.47 15.53
N HIS A 218 -10.59 18.16 15.39
CA HIS A 218 -11.20 16.91 15.82
C HIS A 218 -11.30 15.89 14.68
N PHE A 219 -10.75 16.19 13.49
CA PHE A 219 -10.85 15.33 12.32
C PHE A 219 -10.43 13.89 12.62
N LYS A 220 -9.27 13.71 13.28
CA LYS A 220 -8.74 12.39 13.62
C LYS A 220 -9.73 11.59 14.47
N THR A 221 -10.27 12.17 15.52
CA THR A 221 -11.24 11.52 16.38
C THR A 221 -12.53 11.16 15.65
N LYS A 222 -13.02 12.06 14.79
CA LYS A 222 -14.26 11.85 14.03
C LYS A 222 -14.11 10.72 13.02
N ILE A 223 -13.03 10.73 12.22
CA ILE A 223 -12.82 9.70 11.19
C ILE A 223 -12.53 8.33 11.81
N PHE A 224 -11.84 8.27 12.96
CA PHE A 224 -11.65 7.03 13.70
C PHE A 224 -12.99 6.49 14.23
N GLY A 225 -13.92 7.37 14.63
CA GLY A 225 -15.27 7.00 15.03
C GLY A 225 -16.11 6.38 13.89
N GLU A 226 -15.81 6.70 12.63
CA GLU A 226 -16.48 6.09 11.46
C GLU A 226 -15.89 4.73 11.05
N ILE A 227 -14.73 4.31 11.60
CA ILE A 227 -14.08 3.06 11.19
C ILE A 227 -15.02 1.86 11.18
N PRO A 228 -15.82 1.57 12.22
CA PRO A 228 -16.73 0.43 12.21
C PRO A 228 -17.71 0.45 11.04
N ALA A 229 -18.25 1.65 10.71
CA ALA A 229 -19.19 1.82 9.61
C ALA A 229 -18.49 1.72 8.25
N PHE A 230 -17.30 2.27 8.14
CA PHE A 230 -16.49 2.18 6.93
C PHE A 230 -16.08 0.73 6.63
N LEU A 231 -15.75 -0.06 7.64
CA LEU A 231 -15.45 -1.49 7.47
C LEU A 231 -16.69 -2.29 7.05
N ASP A 232 -17.86 -2.00 7.62
CA ASP A 232 -19.13 -2.61 7.18
C ASP A 232 -19.40 -2.27 5.70
N TYR A 233 -19.19 -1.02 5.30
CA TYR A 233 -19.31 -0.60 3.90
C TYR A 233 -18.33 -1.34 3.00
N LEU A 234 -17.03 -1.42 3.34
CA LEU A 234 -16.02 -2.13 2.56
C LEU A 234 -16.35 -3.62 2.36
N LEU A 235 -16.85 -4.28 3.39
CA LEU A 235 -17.23 -5.70 3.29
C LEU A 235 -18.38 -5.91 2.31
N ASN A 236 -19.35 -5.01 2.27
CA ASN A 236 -20.59 -5.17 1.51
C ASN A 236 -20.52 -4.54 0.10
N MET A 237 -19.65 -3.56 -0.16
CA MET A 237 -19.54 -2.98 -1.50
C MET A 237 -18.95 -3.99 -2.50
N PRO A 238 -19.39 -4.01 -3.77
CA PRO A 238 -18.68 -4.72 -4.83
C PRO A 238 -17.33 -4.06 -5.14
N TYR A 239 -16.39 -4.78 -5.74
CA TYR A 239 -15.23 -4.15 -6.36
C TYR A 239 -15.67 -3.36 -7.60
N HIS A 240 -15.07 -2.18 -7.80
CA HIS A 240 -15.29 -1.37 -9.00
C HIS A 240 -14.44 -1.91 -10.16
N THR A 241 -13.25 -2.44 -9.85
CA THR A 241 -12.28 -2.97 -10.82
C THR A 241 -12.18 -4.49 -10.71
N GLU A 242 -11.62 -5.10 -11.76
CA GLU A 242 -11.34 -6.54 -11.82
C GLU A 242 -9.83 -6.79 -11.64
N CYS A 243 -9.45 -8.02 -11.29
CA CYS A 243 -8.05 -8.41 -11.18
C CYS A 243 -7.45 -8.56 -12.59
N GLU A 244 -6.69 -7.59 -13.03
CA GLU A 244 -6.07 -7.56 -14.37
C GLU A 244 -4.59 -7.98 -14.34
N THR A 245 -3.93 -7.81 -13.20
CA THR A 245 -2.52 -8.13 -13.02
C THR A 245 -2.31 -8.86 -11.68
N ARG A 246 -1.11 -9.37 -11.45
CA ARG A 246 -0.79 -9.92 -10.13
C ARG A 246 -0.90 -8.89 -9.00
N SER A 247 -0.80 -7.59 -9.32
CA SER A 247 -0.99 -6.48 -8.38
C SER A 247 -2.40 -5.89 -8.42
N TRP A 248 -3.36 -6.64 -8.97
CA TRP A 248 -4.77 -6.32 -9.18
C TRP A 248 -5.00 -5.34 -10.34
N PHE A 249 -4.49 -4.12 -10.23
CA PHE A 249 -4.78 -3.04 -11.18
C PHE A 249 -3.97 -3.20 -12.46
N ALA A 250 -4.59 -2.89 -13.62
CA ALA A 250 -3.86 -2.63 -14.85
C ALA A 250 -3.01 -1.36 -14.69
N ASP A 251 -1.88 -1.31 -15.38
CA ASP A 251 -0.94 -0.18 -15.30
C ASP A 251 -1.61 1.14 -15.71
N GLU A 252 -2.49 1.10 -16.69
CA GLU A 252 -3.24 2.26 -17.19
C GLU A 252 -4.16 2.86 -16.14
N LEU A 253 -4.72 2.04 -15.25
CA LEU A 253 -5.61 2.48 -14.17
C LEU A 253 -4.87 3.25 -13.08
N ILE A 254 -3.61 2.90 -12.81
CA ILE A 254 -2.79 3.51 -11.75
C ILE A 254 -1.74 4.47 -12.30
N ARG A 255 -1.74 4.70 -13.61
CA ARG A 255 -0.84 5.63 -14.28
C ARG A 255 -1.32 7.06 -14.05
N THR A 256 -0.57 7.80 -13.24
CA THR A 256 -0.88 9.19 -12.87
C THR A 256 0.16 10.16 -13.43
N ASP A 257 -0.21 11.42 -13.60
CA ASP A 257 0.75 12.47 -13.96
C ASP A 257 1.90 12.60 -12.94
N ALA A 258 1.61 12.31 -11.66
CA ALA A 258 2.62 12.31 -10.63
C ALA A 258 3.66 11.21 -10.85
N LEU A 259 3.22 9.99 -11.21
CA LEU A 259 4.11 8.88 -11.55
C LEU A 259 4.96 9.20 -12.79
N GLU A 260 4.35 9.76 -13.85
CA GLU A 260 5.09 10.13 -15.06
C GLU A 260 6.15 11.21 -14.79
N ARG A 261 5.86 12.19 -13.93
CA ARG A 261 6.86 13.18 -13.52
C ARG A 261 8.04 12.56 -12.79
N VAL A 262 7.81 11.58 -11.90
CA VAL A 262 8.88 10.85 -11.21
C VAL A 262 9.73 10.06 -12.21
N LYS A 263 9.09 9.29 -13.10
CA LYS A 263 9.77 8.51 -14.16
C LYS A 263 10.61 9.41 -15.06
N ASN A 264 10.10 10.55 -15.49
CA ASN A 264 10.81 11.49 -16.34
C ASN A 264 12.01 12.13 -15.62
N LYS A 265 11.91 12.43 -14.33
CA LYS A 265 12.99 12.96 -13.54
C LYS A 265 14.09 11.94 -13.27
N SER A 266 13.73 10.66 -13.20
CA SER A 266 14.66 9.55 -12.94
C SER A 266 15.52 9.18 -14.16
N ARG A 267 15.26 9.78 -15.33
CA ARG A 267 16.00 9.51 -16.57
C ARG A 267 17.46 10.00 -16.47
N SER A 268 18.38 9.19 -16.91
CA SER A 268 19.78 9.59 -17.01
C SER A 268 19.97 10.71 -18.05
N GLN A 269 20.99 11.54 -17.87
CA GLN A 269 21.33 12.58 -18.85
C GLN A 269 21.61 11.99 -20.24
N ASN A 270 22.20 10.79 -20.30
CA ASN A 270 22.49 10.10 -21.52
C ASN A 270 21.22 9.68 -22.27
N GLU A 271 20.20 9.16 -21.57
CA GLU A 271 18.89 8.83 -22.19
C GLU A 271 18.21 10.06 -22.76
N ILE A 272 18.25 11.17 -22.03
CA ILE A 272 17.69 12.46 -22.49
C ILE A 272 18.42 12.95 -23.75
N LEU A 273 19.76 12.82 -23.79
CA LEU A 273 20.57 13.20 -24.93
C LEU A 273 20.27 12.35 -26.16
N VAL A 274 20.24 11.02 -26.00
CA VAL A 274 19.91 10.07 -27.08
C VAL A 274 18.53 10.36 -27.66
N GLU A 275 17.51 10.55 -26.84
CA GLU A 275 16.16 10.86 -27.29
C GLU A 275 16.10 12.19 -28.07
N ARG A 276 16.76 13.24 -27.57
CA ARG A 276 16.87 14.53 -28.29
C ARG A 276 17.55 14.37 -29.65
N THR A 277 18.61 13.57 -29.70
CA THR A 277 19.33 13.30 -30.96
C THR A 277 18.42 12.59 -31.96
N ILE A 278 17.74 11.51 -31.54
CA ILE A 278 16.78 10.77 -32.40
C ILE A 278 15.69 11.70 -32.92
N LEU A 279 15.06 12.49 -32.04
CA LEU A 279 13.99 13.44 -32.45
C LEU A 279 14.48 14.52 -33.41
N THR A 280 15.75 14.88 -33.38
CA THR A 280 16.36 15.85 -34.30
C THR A 280 16.56 15.24 -35.69
N TYR A 281 16.91 13.94 -35.78
CA TYR A 281 17.10 13.23 -37.05
C TYR A 281 15.77 12.75 -37.70
N MET A 282 14.66 12.71 -36.93
CA MET A 282 13.33 12.32 -37.43
C MET A 282 12.50 13.49 -37.95
N LYS A 283 12.96 14.73 -37.80
CA LYS A 283 12.39 15.94 -38.39
C LYS A 283 13.09 16.30 -39.70
#